data_40f69a8ac3cf2e99ca0e3051777d74b2
#
_entry.id   40f69a8ac3cf2e99ca0e3051777d74b2
#
_cell.length_a   1.000
_cell.length_b   1.000
_cell.length_c   1.000
_cell.angle_alpha   90.00
_cell.angle_beta   90.00
_cell.angle_gamma   90.00
#
_symmetry.space_group_name_H-M   'P 1'
#
loop_
_entity.id
_entity.type
_entity.pdbx_description
1 polymer ?
#
loop_
_entity_poly.entity_id
_entity_poly.type
_entity_poly.pdbx_seq_one_letter_code
_entity_poly.pdbx_strand_id
1 'polypeptide(L)'
;TKHDGTGGRITPAIVMEQILYEMGDPREYITPDGIADFTSIRLEADGPDRVRVHGVKGRPRTDRLKVSISYRAGFKAVGTLVYAWPDAVEKAQMADRVLRERMDRLGLEFDEVLTEYVGWNATHGPLAGPIPRDLPEVTVRWGVRGQDRAAVERFTKEIAPLVLAGPPSVTGFAGGRPAVQEIMAYWPALIPKTEIEPGLTVEVVEA
;
A
#
# COMPACT_ATOMS: atom_id res chain seq x y z
N THR A 1 0.95 27.79 -4.05
CA THR A 1 1.97 28.56 -3.31
C THR A 1 2.12 28.02 -1.90
N LYS A 2 3.19 28.34 -1.22
CA LYS A 2 3.42 28.05 0.21
C LYS A 2 3.42 29.36 1.02
N HIS A 3 3.35 29.22 2.34
CA HIS A 3 3.49 30.35 3.26
C HIS A 3 4.94 30.84 3.32
N ASP A 4 5.12 32.13 3.48
CA ASP A 4 6.44 32.75 3.62
C ASP A 4 7.18 32.20 4.85
N GLY A 5 8.49 32.06 4.73
CA GLY A 5 9.34 31.55 5.82
C GLY A 5 9.24 30.05 6.12
N THR A 6 8.41 29.30 5.39
CA THR A 6 8.32 27.83 5.56
C THR A 6 9.32 27.11 4.68
N GLY A 7 9.79 25.94 5.15
CA GLY A 7 10.62 25.02 4.36
C GLY A 7 9.85 24.36 3.22
N GLY A 8 10.54 23.54 2.46
CA GLY A 8 9.97 22.82 1.33
C GLY A 8 10.05 23.58 0.00
N ARG A 9 9.50 22.98 -1.04
CA ARG A 9 9.53 23.49 -2.41
C ARG A 9 8.20 23.22 -3.09
N ILE A 10 7.72 24.16 -3.93
CA ILE A 10 6.54 23.97 -4.78
C ILE A 10 6.97 24.02 -6.25
N THR A 11 6.83 22.92 -6.95
CA THR A 11 7.14 22.80 -8.38
C THR A 11 5.99 22.11 -9.12
N PRO A 12 5.87 22.26 -10.46
CA PRO A 12 4.85 21.52 -11.23
C PRO A 12 4.88 20.01 -11.00
N ALA A 13 6.07 19.41 -10.85
CA ALA A 13 6.20 17.97 -10.58
C ALA A 13 5.60 17.57 -9.22
N ILE A 14 5.90 18.33 -8.16
CA ILE A 14 5.34 18.09 -6.81
C ILE A 14 3.82 18.26 -6.80
N VAL A 15 3.31 19.29 -7.50
CA VAL A 15 1.85 19.51 -7.60
C VAL A 15 1.20 18.39 -8.41
N MET A 16 1.83 17.90 -9.48
CA MET A 16 1.34 16.77 -10.27
C MET A 16 1.25 15.50 -9.41
N GLU A 17 2.28 15.18 -8.65
CA GLU A 17 2.30 14.03 -7.74
C GLU A 17 1.15 14.09 -6.74
N GLN A 18 0.89 15.28 -6.15
CA GLN A 18 -0.22 15.47 -5.23
C GLN A 18 -1.60 15.35 -5.91
N ILE A 19 -1.75 15.80 -7.15
CA ILE A 19 -3.00 15.67 -7.90
C ILE A 19 -3.28 14.22 -8.26
N LEU A 20 -2.25 13.41 -8.53
CA LEU A 20 -2.39 11.98 -8.83
C LEU A 20 -2.68 11.13 -7.59
N TYR A 21 -2.47 11.69 -6.39
CA TYR A 21 -2.75 11.00 -5.13
C TYR A 21 -4.26 10.74 -5.00
N GLU A 22 -4.62 9.47 -4.79
CA GLU A 22 -6.01 9.01 -4.71
C GLU A 22 -6.89 9.30 -5.96
N MET A 23 -6.27 9.59 -7.09
CA MET A 23 -6.97 9.79 -8.35
C MET A 23 -7.38 8.45 -8.96
N GLY A 24 -8.69 8.24 -9.12
CA GLY A 24 -9.22 7.13 -9.90
C GLY A 24 -9.21 7.45 -11.41
N ASP A 25 -10.36 7.42 -12.08
CA ASP A 25 -10.45 7.85 -13.47
C ASP A 25 -10.38 9.39 -13.57
N PRO A 26 -9.32 9.94 -14.18
CA PRO A 26 -9.16 11.39 -14.29
C PRO A 26 -10.22 12.07 -15.18
N ARG A 27 -10.94 11.30 -16.00
CA ARG A 27 -12.03 11.80 -16.84
C ARG A 27 -13.31 12.02 -16.05
N GLU A 28 -13.46 11.36 -14.91
CA GLU A 28 -14.71 11.32 -14.14
C GLU A 28 -14.44 11.36 -12.63
N TYR A 29 -13.88 12.45 -12.16
CA TYR A 29 -13.74 12.66 -10.73
C TYR A 29 -15.07 13.18 -10.16
N ILE A 30 -15.85 12.27 -9.59
CA ILE A 30 -17.22 12.55 -9.11
C ILE A 30 -17.16 13.26 -7.76
N THR A 31 -17.77 14.45 -7.70
CA THR A 31 -18.03 15.19 -6.48
C THR A 31 -19.54 15.33 -6.24
N PRO A 32 -19.99 15.76 -5.05
CA PRO A 32 -21.42 16.00 -4.81
C PRO A 32 -22.04 17.02 -5.77
N ASP A 33 -21.28 18.03 -6.21
CA ASP A 33 -21.75 19.20 -6.94
C ASP A 33 -21.46 19.15 -8.44
N GLY A 34 -20.59 18.26 -8.89
CA GLY A 34 -20.22 18.11 -10.29
C GLY A 34 -19.24 16.99 -10.55
N ILE A 35 -18.92 16.78 -11.82
CA ILE A 35 -17.88 15.85 -12.25
C ILE A 35 -16.71 16.70 -12.77
N ALA A 36 -15.52 16.53 -12.21
CA ALA A 36 -14.32 17.14 -12.74
C ALA A 36 -13.63 16.23 -13.76
N ASP A 37 -13.22 16.80 -14.89
CA ASP A 37 -12.37 16.18 -15.89
C ASP A 37 -10.99 16.81 -15.84
N PHE A 38 -10.02 16.05 -15.36
CA PHE A 38 -8.64 16.46 -15.19
C PHE A 38 -7.75 16.16 -16.39
N THR A 39 -8.27 15.58 -17.46
CA THR A 39 -7.45 15.16 -18.62
C THR A 39 -6.80 16.33 -19.36
N SER A 40 -7.38 17.53 -19.24
CA SER A 40 -6.86 18.76 -19.85
C SER A 40 -6.13 19.69 -18.89
N ILE A 41 -5.86 19.25 -17.65
CA ILE A 41 -5.15 20.06 -16.65
C ILE A 41 -3.78 20.51 -17.15
N ARG A 42 -3.39 21.71 -16.78
CA ARG A 42 -2.08 22.29 -17.05
C ARG A 42 -1.48 22.82 -15.76
N LEU A 43 -0.20 22.58 -15.60
CA LEU A 43 0.61 23.00 -14.47
C LEU A 43 1.74 23.85 -14.99
N GLU A 44 1.78 25.12 -14.61
CA GLU A 44 2.77 26.08 -15.06
C GLU A 44 3.49 26.70 -13.86
N ALA A 45 4.80 26.80 -13.90
CA ALA A 45 5.54 27.56 -12.90
C ALA A 45 5.16 29.04 -13.00
N ASP A 46 4.81 29.65 -11.88
CA ASP A 46 4.35 31.05 -11.79
C ASP A 46 5.18 31.83 -10.73
N GLY A 47 6.50 31.71 -10.83
CA GLY A 47 7.46 32.27 -9.89
C GLY A 47 8.00 31.27 -8.88
N PRO A 48 8.84 31.70 -7.94
CA PRO A 48 9.41 30.85 -6.91
C PRO A 48 8.32 30.20 -6.05
N ASP A 49 8.38 28.90 -5.84
CA ASP A 49 7.44 28.14 -5.01
C ASP A 49 5.96 28.43 -5.32
N ARG A 50 5.64 28.63 -6.59
CA ARG A 50 4.30 28.95 -7.06
C ARG A 50 4.00 28.22 -8.34
N VAL A 51 2.86 27.55 -8.41
CA VAL A 51 2.37 26.83 -9.58
C VAL A 51 0.94 27.26 -9.88
N ARG A 52 0.72 27.64 -11.13
CA ARG A 52 -0.63 27.88 -11.65
C ARG A 52 -1.20 26.57 -12.14
N VAL A 53 -2.40 26.25 -11.63
CA VAL A 53 -3.18 25.07 -12.02
C VAL A 53 -4.42 25.53 -12.77
N HIS A 54 -4.60 25.09 -13.99
CA HIS A 54 -5.77 25.47 -14.81
C HIS A 54 -6.14 24.39 -15.83
N GLY A 55 -7.22 24.61 -16.61
CA GLY A 55 -7.64 23.71 -17.69
C GLY A 55 -8.49 22.53 -17.25
N VAL A 56 -8.88 22.45 -15.98
CA VAL A 56 -9.87 21.47 -15.50
C VAL A 56 -11.23 21.82 -16.08
N LYS A 57 -11.96 20.83 -16.61
CA LYS A 57 -13.32 20.97 -17.12
C LYS A 57 -14.31 20.39 -16.13
N GLY A 58 -15.54 20.91 -16.15
CA GLY A 58 -16.63 20.43 -15.32
C GLY A 58 -17.78 19.89 -16.15
N ARG A 59 -18.48 18.90 -15.61
CA ARG A 59 -19.78 18.42 -16.11
C ARG A 59 -20.81 18.52 -14.97
N PRO A 60 -22.13 18.56 -15.30
CA PRO A 60 -23.18 18.58 -14.27
C PRO A 60 -23.03 17.45 -13.26
N ARG A 61 -23.54 17.69 -12.05
CA ARG A 61 -23.57 16.69 -10.98
C ARG A 61 -24.36 15.44 -11.38
N THR A 62 -23.97 14.30 -10.84
CA THR A 62 -24.73 13.05 -10.98
C THR A 62 -25.95 13.04 -10.03
N ASP A 63 -26.86 12.12 -10.25
CA ASP A 63 -27.94 11.77 -9.32
C ASP A 63 -27.47 10.87 -8.16
N ARG A 64 -26.17 10.60 -8.08
CA ARG A 64 -25.54 9.69 -7.11
C ARG A 64 -24.48 10.37 -6.26
N LEU A 65 -24.30 9.84 -5.06
CA LEU A 65 -23.19 10.16 -4.17
C LEU A 65 -22.23 8.99 -4.09
N LYS A 66 -20.94 9.28 -3.98
CA LYS A 66 -19.90 8.27 -3.67
C LYS A 66 -19.94 7.94 -2.19
N VAL A 67 -20.00 6.65 -1.87
CA VAL A 67 -19.96 6.13 -0.51
C VAL A 67 -18.70 5.29 -0.36
N SER A 68 -18.00 5.51 0.73
CA SER A 68 -16.87 4.69 1.17
C SER A 68 -17.38 3.59 2.09
N ILE A 69 -17.30 2.35 1.65
CA ILE A 69 -17.70 1.19 2.45
C ILE A 69 -16.43 0.52 2.97
N SER A 70 -16.36 0.32 4.29
CA SER A 70 -15.33 -0.51 4.91
C SER A 70 -15.91 -1.85 5.32
N TYR A 71 -15.21 -2.94 5.01
CA TYR A 71 -15.65 -4.28 5.38
C TYR A 71 -14.48 -5.16 5.81
N ARG A 72 -14.77 -6.21 6.59
CA ARG A 72 -13.76 -7.18 7.01
C ARG A 72 -13.40 -8.09 5.84
N ALA A 73 -12.10 -8.20 5.54
CA ALA A 73 -11.57 -8.95 4.39
C ALA A 73 -10.58 -10.05 4.82
N GLY A 74 -10.77 -10.59 6.01
CA GLY A 74 -9.92 -11.66 6.55
C GLY A 74 -8.77 -11.15 7.42
N PHE A 75 -7.67 -11.88 7.43
CA PHE A 75 -6.52 -11.68 8.30
C PHE A 75 -5.23 -11.68 7.50
N LYS A 76 -4.22 -10.99 8.02
CA LYS A 76 -2.87 -10.99 7.48
C LYS A 76 -1.83 -11.07 8.58
N ALA A 77 -0.65 -11.52 8.22
CA ALA A 77 0.55 -11.37 9.03
C ALA A 77 1.76 -11.11 8.12
N VAL A 78 2.71 -10.35 8.61
CA VAL A 78 3.97 -10.05 7.92
C VAL A 78 5.12 -10.36 8.85
N GLY A 79 6.08 -11.15 8.38
CA GLY A 79 7.30 -11.45 9.12
C GLY A 79 8.53 -11.15 8.28
N THR A 80 9.63 -10.86 8.96
CA THR A 80 10.90 -10.51 8.32
C THR A 80 12.08 -11.19 8.99
N LEU A 81 13.10 -11.53 8.20
CA LEU A 81 14.43 -11.91 8.65
C LEU A 81 15.46 -11.22 7.76
N VAL A 82 16.63 -10.95 8.33
CA VAL A 82 17.76 -10.33 7.61
C VAL A 82 18.84 -11.38 7.44
N TYR A 83 19.33 -11.57 6.24
CA TYR A 83 20.46 -12.43 5.90
C TYR A 83 21.65 -11.59 5.46
N ALA A 84 22.80 -11.84 6.11
CA ALA A 84 24.03 -11.11 5.85
C ALA A 84 24.91 -11.83 4.81
N TRP A 85 25.84 -11.06 4.22
CA TRP A 85 26.91 -11.54 3.35
C TRP A 85 27.70 -12.72 4.00
N PRO A 86 28.30 -13.65 3.20
CA PRO A 86 28.17 -13.78 1.74
C PRO A 86 26.83 -14.44 1.35
N ASP A 87 26.47 -14.33 0.05
CA ASP A 87 25.31 -14.99 -0.54
C ASP A 87 23.98 -14.64 0.17
N ALA A 88 23.81 -13.34 0.52
CA ALA A 88 22.68 -12.87 1.31
C ALA A 88 21.32 -13.19 0.65
N VAL A 89 21.20 -12.97 -0.67
CA VAL A 89 19.95 -13.21 -1.41
C VAL A 89 19.68 -14.71 -1.55
N GLU A 90 20.68 -15.50 -1.85
CA GLU A 90 20.57 -16.96 -2.00
C GLU A 90 20.12 -17.62 -0.68
N LYS A 91 20.65 -17.15 0.46
CA LYS A 91 20.22 -17.60 1.79
C LYS A 91 18.77 -17.22 2.08
N ALA A 92 18.39 -15.98 1.75
CA ALA A 92 17.01 -15.51 1.90
C ALA A 92 16.05 -16.33 1.02
N GLN A 93 16.43 -16.65 -0.22
CA GLN A 93 15.66 -17.51 -1.10
C GLN A 93 15.58 -18.96 -0.58
N MET A 94 16.65 -19.47 0.02
CA MET A 94 16.62 -20.79 0.66
C MET A 94 15.65 -20.79 1.85
N ALA A 95 15.68 -19.76 2.68
CA ALA A 95 14.74 -19.61 3.80
C ALA A 95 13.29 -19.54 3.34
N ASP A 96 13.00 -18.85 2.21
CA ASP A 96 11.67 -18.82 1.61
C ASP A 96 11.22 -20.23 1.18
N ARG A 97 12.08 -20.98 0.50
CA ARG A 97 11.76 -22.36 0.12
C ARG A 97 11.44 -23.24 1.32
N VAL A 98 12.26 -23.16 2.38
CA VAL A 98 12.03 -23.92 3.62
C VAL A 98 10.70 -23.52 4.27
N LEU A 99 10.40 -22.23 4.34
CA LEU A 99 9.15 -21.75 4.92
C LEU A 99 7.94 -22.25 4.13
N ARG A 100 7.97 -22.15 2.79
CA ARG A 100 6.89 -22.64 1.92
C ARG A 100 6.67 -24.16 2.07
N GLU A 101 7.75 -24.93 2.06
CA GLU A 101 7.68 -26.37 2.27
C GLU A 101 7.08 -26.75 3.63
N ARG A 102 7.37 -25.97 4.67
CA ARG A 102 6.74 -26.15 5.99
C ARG A 102 5.25 -25.80 5.98
N MET A 103 4.87 -24.71 5.33
CA MET A 103 3.45 -24.35 5.16
C MET A 103 2.68 -25.46 4.45
N ASP A 104 3.23 -26.00 3.36
CA ASP A 104 2.64 -27.11 2.59
C ASP A 104 2.47 -28.36 3.45
N ARG A 105 3.51 -28.77 4.19
CA ARG A 105 3.46 -29.94 5.09
C ARG A 105 2.44 -29.79 6.23
N LEU A 106 2.15 -28.54 6.63
CA LEU A 106 1.18 -28.22 7.67
C LEU A 106 -0.24 -28.04 7.10
N GLY A 107 -0.40 -28.13 5.77
CA GLY A 107 -1.68 -27.91 5.11
C GLY A 107 -2.20 -26.47 5.29
N LEU A 108 -1.31 -25.47 5.37
CA LEU A 108 -1.72 -24.07 5.50
C LEU A 108 -2.09 -23.50 4.14
N GLU A 109 -3.33 -23.07 4.00
CA GLU A 109 -3.84 -22.45 2.78
C GLU A 109 -4.08 -20.97 3.01
N PHE A 110 -3.72 -20.15 2.02
CA PHE A 110 -3.87 -18.69 2.06
C PHE A 110 -4.41 -18.19 0.73
N ASP A 111 -5.19 -17.08 0.78
CA ASP A 111 -5.65 -16.38 -0.42
C ASP A 111 -4.46 -15.78 -1.18
N GLU A 112 -3.41 -15.38 -0.44
CA GLU A 112 -2.20 -14.78 -1.00
C GLU A 112 -0.99 -15.04 -0.11
N VAL A 113 0.13 -15.38 -0.76
CA VAL A 113 1.46 -15.49 -0.13
C VAL A 113 2.44 -14.64 -0.92
N LEU A 114 2.97 -13.61 -0.30
CA LEU A 114 3.94 -12.68 -0.89
C LEU A 114 5.32 -12.91 -0.27
N THR A 115 6.34 -12.93 -1.10
CA THR A 115 7.75 -12.89 -0.67
C THR A 115 8.46 -11.76 -1.38
N GLU A 116 9.11 -10.90 -0.62
CA GLU A 116 9.88 -9.77 -1.12
C GLU A 116 11.28 -9.77 -0.52
N TYR A 117 12.26 -9.33 -1.31
CA TYR A 117 13.65 -9.18 -0.89
C TYR A 117 13.99 -7.69 -0.88
N VAL A 118 13.86 -7.08 0.31
CA VAL A 118 14.17 -5.65 0.52
C VAL A 118 15.67 -5.43 0.40
N GLY A 119 16.06 -4.55 -0.48
CA GLY A 119 17.45 -4.36 -0.94
C GLY A 119 17.66 -4.86 -2.37
N TRP A 120 16.73 -5.64 -2.94
CA TRP A 120 16.76 -6.09 -4.33
C TRP A 120 15.46 -5.82 -5.07
N ASN A 121 14.37 -6.57 -4.81
CA ASN A 121 13.18 -6.56 -5.67
C ASN A 121 11.90 -6.02 -5.02
N ALA A 122 11.92 -5.69 -3.74
CA ALA A 122 10.69 -5.31 -3.01
C ALA A 122 9.98 -4.06 -3.57
N THR A 123 10.73 -3.15 -4.22
CA THR A 123 10.16 -1.93 -4.81
C THR A 123 9.73 -2.12 -6.27
N HIS A 124 10.52 -2.87 -7.03
CA HIS A 124 10.33 -3.01 -8.48
C HIS A 124 9.68 -4.34 -8.90
N GLY A 125 9.52 -5.30 -7.98
CA GLY A 125 8.92 -6.60 -8.26
C GLY A 125 9.58 -7.30 -9.46
N PRO A 126 8.78 -7.74 -10.44
CA PRO A 126 9.29 -8.42 -11.64
C PRO A 126 10.18 -7.55 -12.54
N LEU A 127 10.15 -6.23 -12.37
CA LEU A 127 11.00 -5.28 -13.13
C LEU A 127 12.37 -5.07 -12.48
N ALA A 128 12.63 -5.68 -11.32
CA ALA A 128 13.95 -5.65 -10.71
C ALA A 128 14.99 -6.27 -11.64
N GLY A 129 16.17 -5.65 -11.70
CA GLY A 129 17.30 -6.20 -12.43
C GLY A 129 17.80 -7.53 -11.83
N PRO A 130 18.88 -8.10 -12.40
CA PRO A 130 19.49 -9.31 -11.87
C PRO A 130 19.91 -9.15 -10.41
N ILE A 131 20.03 -10.27 -9.70
CA ILE A 131 20.46 -10.29 -8.29
C ILE A 131 21.82 -9.58 -8.16
N PRO A 132 21.92 -8.54 -7.31
CA PRO A 132 23.19 -7.89 -7.03
C PRO A 132 24.16 -8.87 -6.32
N ARG A 133 25.38 -9.03 -6.83
CA ARG A 133 26.33 -10.04 -6.32
C ARG A 133 26.91 -9.74 -4.94
N ASP A 134 26.96 -8.47 -4.56
CA ASP A 134 27.72 -8.02 -3.37
C ASP A 134 26.84 -7.26 -2.37
N LEU A 135 25.59 -7.69 -2.20
CA LEU A 135 24.75 -7.11 -1.16
C LEU A 135 25.28 -7.50 0.23
N PRO A 136 25.61 -6.52 1.10
CA PRO A 136 26.06 -6.82 2.46
C PRO A 136 24.99 -7.52 3.28
N GLU A 137 23.72 -7.23 2.99
CA GLU A 137 22.56 -7.83 3.63
C GLU A 137 21.30 -7.70 2.77
N VAL A 138 20.33 -8.57 3.00
CA VAL A 138 18.99 -8.50 2.43
C VAL A 138 17.96 -8.83 3.48
N THR A 139 16.87 -8.07 3.55
CA THR A 139 15.73 -8.42 4.37
C THR A 139 14.71 -9.19 3.54
N VAL A 140 14.49 -10.45 3.86
CA VAL A 140 13.33 -11.17 3.33
C VAL A 140 12.09 -10.81 4.14
N ARG A 141 11.03 -10.45 3.44
CA ARG A 141 9.72 -10.12 4.00
C ARG A 141 8.68 -11.07 3.43
N TRP A 142 8.03 -11.81 4.30
CA TRP A 142 6.92 -12.69 3.96
C TRP A 142 5.61 -12.08 4.43
N GLY A 143 4.62 -12.07 3.57
CA GLY A 143 3.25 -11.72 3.89
C GLY A 143 2.31 -12.85 3.54
N VAL A 144 1.36 -13.15 4.41
CA VAL A 144 0.25 -14.05 4.12
C VAL A 144 -1.07 -13.33 4.37
N ARG A 145 -2.08 -13.65 3.55
CA ARG A 145 -3.46 -13.18 3.71
C ARG A 145 -4.41 -14.36 3.53
N GLY A 146 -5.43 -14.46 4.38
CA GLY A 146 -6.44 -15.50 4.27
C GLY A 146 -7.62 -15.25 5.21
N GLN A 147 -8.68 -16.05 5.05
CA GLN A 147 -9.89 -15.97 5.86
C GLN A 147 -9.74 -16.71 7.20
N ASP A 148 -8.89 -17.74 7.25
CA ASP A 148 -8.65 -18.50 8.48
C ASP A 148 -7.58 -17.82 9.36
N ARG A 149 -8.04 -17.21 10.46
CA ARG A 149 -7.16 -16.59 11.46
C ARG A 149 -6.18 -17.59 12.08
N ALA A 150 -6.59 -18.85 12.26
CA ALA A 150 -5.73 -19.87 12.88
C ALA A 150 -4.57 -20.26 11.96
N ALA A 151 -4.83 -20.37 10.64
CA ALA A 151 -3.78 -20.60 9.64
C ALA A 151 -2.78 -19.44 9.61
N VAL A 152 -3.27 -18.19 9.61
CA VAL A 152 -2.40 -16.99 9.64
C VAL A 152 -1.58 -16.94 10.94
N GLU A 153 -2.18 -17.29 12.10
CA GLU A 153 -1.45 -17.38 13.36
C GLU A 153 -0.41 -18.50 13.32
N ARG A 154 -0.72 -19.65 12.73
CA ARG A 154 0.23 -20.75 12.59
C ARG A 154 1.44 -20.33 11.76
N PHE A 155 1.25 -19.65 10.64
CA PHE A 155 2.34 -19.10 9.83
C PHE A 155 3.32 -18.27 10.67
N THR A 156 2.84 -17.41 11.57
CA THR A 156 3.72 -16.56 12.40
C THR A 156 4.68 -17.36 13.29
N LYS A 157 4.31 -18.61 13.61
CA LYS A 157 5.13 -19.52 14.44
C LYS A 157 6.22 -20.22 13.65
N GLU A 158 6.14 -20.22 12.31
CA GLU A 158 7.08 -20.94 11.43
C GLU A 158 8.31 -20.09 11.06
N ILE A 159 8.31 -18.79 11.36
CA ILE A 159 9.42 -17.88 11.04
C ILE A 159 10.56 -18.02 12.06
N ALA A 160 10.26 -18.07 13.36
CA ALA A 160 11.27 -18.17 14.42
C ALA A 160 12.20 -19.39 14.27
N PRO A 161 11.72 -20.60 13.89
CA PRO A 161 12.59 -21.74 13.68
C PRO A 161 13.68 -21.54 12.61
N LEU A 162 13.46 -20.65 11.64
CA LEU A 162 14.47 -20.33 10.61
C LEU A 162 15.72 -19.65 11.18
N VAL A 163 15.60 -18.98 12.33
CA VAL A 163 16.74 -18.35 13.00
C VAL A 163 17.70 -19.41 13.55
N LEU A 164 17.18 -20.55 14.00
CA LEU A 164 17.97 -21.61 14.63
C LEU A 164 18.35 -22.73 13.68
N ALA A 165 17.48 -23.05 12.72
CA ALA A 165 17.60 -24.22 11.85
C ALA A 165 17.54 -23.86 10.34
N GLY A 166 17.55 -22.59 10.02
CA GLY A 166 17.59 -22.08 8.63
C GLY A 166 19.03 -21.77 8.16
N PRO A 167 19.16 -21.08 7.02
CA PRO A 167 20.46 -20.65 6.51
C PRO A 167 21.22 -19.79 7.53
N PRO A 168 22.56 -19.86 7.55
CA PRO A 168 23.37 -19.11 8.52
C PRO A 168 23.40 -17.62 8.24
N SER A 169 23.98 -16.85 9.20
CA SER A 169 24.12 -15.39 9.13
C SER A 169 22.78 -14.65 9.09
N VAL A 170 21.84 -15.12 9.89
CA VAL A 170 20.47 -14.58 10.00
C VAL A 170 20.31 -13.75 11.26
N THR A 171 19.54 -12.67 11.17
CA THR A 171 19.12 -11.82 12.29
C THR A 171 17.75 -11.18 11.99
N GLY A 172 17.35 -10.17 12.77
CA GLY A 172 16.15 -9.38 12.45
C GLY A 172 14.85 -9.84 13.11
N PHE A 173 14.93 -10.72 14.13
CA PHE A 173 13.76 -11.17 14.89
C PHE A 173 13.45 -10.27 16.12
N ALA A 174 13.91 -9.01 16.07
CA ALA A 174 13.84 -8.09 17.21
C ALA A 174 12.41 -7.73 17.65
N GLY A 175 11.44 -7.74 16.76
CA GLY A 175 10.02 -7.50 17.08
C GLY A 175 9.26 -8.70 17.66
N GLY A 176 9.92 -9.84 17.84
CA GLY A 176 9.28 -11.09 18.26
C GLY A 176 8.40 -11.69 17.17
N ARG A 177 7.40 -12.48 17.57
CA ARG A 177 6.48 -13.14 16.65
C ARG A 177 5.62 -12.11 15.93
N PRO A 178 5.45 -12.21 14.59
CA PRO A 178 4.55 -11.33 13.86
C PRO A 178 3.12 -11.36 14.42
N ALA A 179 2.49 -10.19 14.51
CA ALA A 179 1.11 -10.08 14.95
C ALA A 179 0.14 -10.40 13.80
N VAL A 180 -0.93 -11.14 14.11
CA VAL A 180 -2.06 -11.30 13.20
C VAL A 180 -2.90 -10.03 13.24
N GLN A 181 -3.17 -9.46 12.07
CA GLN A 181 -3.97 -8.25 11.90
C GLN A 181 -5.24 -8.58 11.12
N GLU A 182 -6.38 -8.04 11.54
CA GLU A 182 -7.61 -8.06 10.75
C GLU A 182 -7.46 -7.07 9.59
N ILE A 183 -7.93 -7.47 8.42
CA ILE A 183 -7.91 -6.63 7.22
C ILE A 183 -9.25 -5.92 7.12
N MET A 184 -9.20 -4.59 7.15
CA MET A 184 -10.32 -3.73 6.76
C MET A 184 -10.11 -3.31 5.30
N ALA A 185 -10.94 -3.85 4.41
CA ALA A 185 -10.91 -3.48 3.01
C ALA A 185 -11.86 -2.31 2.73
N TYR A 186 -11.56 -1.57 1.68
CA TYR A 186 -12.34 -0.44 1.20
C TYR A 186 -13.04 -0.78 -0.11
N TRP A 187 -14.31 -0.41 -0.22
CA TRP A 187 -15.09 -0.53 -1.44
C TRP A 187 -15.82 0.78 -1.76
N PRO A 188 -15.49 1.46 -2.87
CA PRO A 188 -16.26 2.61 -3.32
C PRO A 188 -17.56 2.14 -3.96
N ALA A 189 -18.68 2.72 -3.54
CA ALA A 189 -20.00 2.47 -4.10
C ALA A 189 -20.68 3.79 -4.46
N LEU A 190 -21.74 3.70 -5.25
CA LEU A 190 -22.59 4.84 -5.60
C LEU A 190 -23.99 4.59 -5.05
N ILE A 191 -24.52 5.57 -4.31
CA ILE A 191 -25.89 5.56 -3.79
C ILE A 191 -26.72 6.68 -4.44
N PRO A 192 -28.00 6.46 -4.78
CA PRO A 192 -28.87 7.54 -5.26
C PRO A 192 -28.97 8.67 -4.22
N LYS A 193 -28.94 9.92 -4.66
CA LYS A 193 -29.10 11.09 -3.80
C LYS A 193 -30.44 11.09 -3.09
N THR A 194 -31.48 10.58 -3.74
CA THR A 194 -32.84 10.43 -3.18
C THR A 194 -32.90 9.62 -1.90
N GLU A 195 -31.93 8.74 -1.65
CA GLU A 195 -31.85 7.94 -0.42
C GLU A 195 -31.23 8.73 0.73
N ILE A 196 -30.45 9.75 0.46
CA ILE A 196 -29.65 10.48 1.45
C ILE A 196 -30.19 11.89 1.68
N GLU A 197 -30.51 12.63 0.60
CA GLU A 197 -30.92 14.05 0.68
C GLU A 197 -32.09 14.31 1.64
N PRO A 198 -33.11 13.45 1.77
CA PRO A 198 -34.21 13.68 2.73
C PRO A 198 -33.78 13.69 4.21
N GLY A 199 -32.63 13.05 4.52
CA GLY A 199 -32.08 12.98 5.87
C GLY A 199 -31.01 14.04 6.16
N LEU A 200 -30.64 14.89 5.19
CA LEU A 200 -29.62 15.92 5.39
C LEU A 200 -30.18 17.13 6.12
N THR A 201 -29.48 17.52 7.18
CA THR A 201 -29.74 18.77 7.90
C THR A 201 -28.50 19.67 7.76
N VAL A 202 -28.72 20.92 7.37
CA VAL A 202 -27.66 21.94 7.29
C VAL A 202 -27.89 22.94 8.41
N GLU A 203 -26.92 23.07 9.30
CA GLU A 203 -26.92 24.07 10.38
C GLU A 203 -25.84 25.11 10.07
N VAL A 204 -26.22 26.38 10.16
CA VAL A 204 -25.26 27.49 10.06
C VAL A 204 -24.98 27.98 11.48
N VAL A 205 -23.74 27.85 11.92
CA VAL A 205 -23.28 28.31 13.22
C VAL A 205 -22.46 29.56 12.99
N GLU A 206 -22.85 30.67 13.63
CA GLU A 206 -22.04 31.88 13.67
C GLU A 206 -20.82 31.62 14.57
N ALA A 207 -19.61 32.02 14.08
CA ALA A 207 -18.34 31.83 14.78
C ALA A 207 -18.04 32.95 15.74
#